data_2805ed232504d62835ec4905bd39b1ae
#
_entry.id   2805ed232504d62835ec4905bd39b1ae
#
_cell.length_a   1.000
_cell.length_b   1.000
_cell.length_c   1.000
_cell.angle_alpha   90.00
_cell.angle_beta   90.00
_cell.angle_gamma   90.00
#
_symmetry.space_group_name_H-M   'P 1'
#
loop_
_entity.id
_entity.type
_entity.pdbx_description
1 polymer ?
#
loop_
_entity_poly.entity_id
_entity_poly.type
_entity_poly.pdbx_seq_one_letter_code
_entity_poly.pdbx_strand_id
1 'polypeptide(L)'
;MAFCVLGLGDLLGAFFASRKNKSRQNIRMVYDILVLCLLVCYIGFGAYNASTLKVKERNIEIAGLEKSLRAVMISDVHLGNFLGLKHAQKVVELINKENPEMVFIVGDFIDTKAYRLGDIAEPFKNLKAQAFFVSGNHEFYHGIEGIFEKITELGIKIIDNSSVELESINIVGLSDLQGANFGMEPNPLKALADINRSKPTILLSHQPKSLSLLSFDELNNISLVLSGHTHGGQIFPFSLLVWAAQGYIYGESDITPRTKLVVSSGAGFWGPPMRILSNNEIVVLNLIPRAPK
;
A
#
# COMPACT_ATOMS: atom_id res chain seq x y z
N MET A 1 -10.76 13.58 -15.13
CA MET A 1 -11.67 12.57 -15.74
C MET A 1 -13.09 13.10 -15.98
N ALA A 2 -13.75 13.68 -14.98
CA ALA A 2 -15.09 14.31 -15.17
C ALA A 2 -15.10 15.36 -16.28
N PHE A 3 -14.09 16.22 -16.38
CA PHE A 3 -13.94 17.21 -17.46
C PHE A 3 -13.79 16.58 -18.86
N CYS A 4 -13.11 15.45 -19.00
CA CYS A 4 -13.00 14.77 -20.30
C CYS A 4 -14.33 14.13 -20.73
N VAL A 5 -15.10 13.58 -19.79
CA VAL A 5 -16.40 12.98 -20.10
C VAL A 5 -17.43 14.06 -20.43
N LEU A 6 -17.44 15.18 -19.69
CA LEU A 6 -18.29 16.33 -19.99
C LEU A 6 -17.89 16.97 -21.31
N GLY A 7 -16.58 17.14 -21.58
CA GLY A 7 -16.09 17.67 -22.86
C GLY A 7 -16.42 16.80 -24.08
N LEU A 8 -16.36 15.46 -23.92
CA LEU A 8 -16.82 14.54 -24.96
C LEU A 8 -18.35 14.61 -25.16
N GLY A 9 -19.09 14.78 -24.07
CA GLY A 9 -20.54 14.98 -24.10
C GLY A 9 -20.92 16.28 -24.82
N ASP A 10 -20.20 17.37 -24.56
CA ASP A 10 -20.41 18.66 -25.24
C ASP A 10 -20.00 18.63 -26.71
N LEU A 11 -18.93 17.94 -27.10
CA LEU A 11 -18.54 17.73 -28.49
C LEU A 11 -19.56 16.88 -29.25
N LEU A 12 -20.02 15.78 -28.67
CA LEU A 12 -21.08 14.95 -29.25
C LEU A 12 -22.42 15.72 -29.25
N GLY A 13 -22.73 16.46 -28.19
CA GLY A 13 -23.92 17.31 -28.09
C GLY A 13 -23.92 18.44 -29.13
N ALA A 14 -22.77 19.08 -29.40
CA ALA A 14 -22.62 20.10 -30.45
C ALA A 14 -22.83 19.50 -31.86
N PHE A 15 -22.35 18.28 -32.10
CA PHE A 15 -22.57 17.57 -33.36
C PHE A 15 -24.06 17.26 -33.61
N PHE A 16 -24.85 17.05 -32.54
CA PHE A 16 -26.31 16.79 -32.63
C PHE A 16 -27.17 18.03 -32.48
N ALA A 17 -26.65 19.19 -32.10
CA ALA A 17 -27.40 20.41 -31.82
C ALA A 17 -27.66 21.27 -33.06
N SER A 18 -28.65 20.90 -33.87
CA SER A 18 -29.38 21.86 -34.70
C SER A 18 -30.50 22.49 -33.88
N ARG A 19 -30.41 23.80 -33.65
CA ARG A 19 -31.22 24.60 -32.70
C ARG A 19 -32.75 24.58 -32.87
N LYS A 20 -33.30 23.91 -33.87
CA LYS A 20 -34.73 23.97 -34.20
C LYS A 20 -35.55 22.67 -34.05
N ASN A 21 -34.92 21.57 -33.60
CA ASN A 21 -35.66 20.29 -33.53
C ASN A 21 -35.86 19.84 -32.06
N LYS A 22 -37.07 19.92 -31.54
CA LYS A 22 -37.50 19.54 -30.19
C LYS A 22 -37.12 18.09 -29.82
N SER A 23 -37.13 17.19 -30.81
CA SER A 23 -36.71 15.79 -30.63
C SER A 23 -35.23 15.67 -30.30
N ARG A 24 -34.34 16.47 -30.93
CA ARG A 24 -32.92 16.47 -30.64
C ARG A 24 -32.58 17.06 -29.27
N GLN A 25 -33.34 18.04 -28.79
CA GLN A 25 -33.23 18.59 -27.43
C GLN A 25 -33.56 17.50 -26.38
N ASN A 26 -34.62 16.73 -26.60
CA ASN A 26 -34.99 15.64 -25.69
C ASN A 26 -33.96 14.54 -25.66
N ILE A 27 -33.38 14.18 -26.82
CA ILE A 27 -32.28 13.17 -26.90
C ILE A 27 -31.06 13.68 -26.13
N ARG A 28 -30.68 14.95 -26.29
CA ARG A 28 -29.56 15.55 -25.54
C ARG A 28 -29.83 15.52 -24.03
N MET A 29 -31.00 15.92 -23.59
CA MET A 29 -31.35 15.89 -22.17
C MET A 29 -31.31 14.47 -21.60
N VAL A 30 -31.78 13.45 -22.32
CA VAL A 30 -31.68 12.05 -21.87
C VAL A 30 -30.21 11.61 -21.78
N TYR A 31 -29.41 11.98 -22.77
CA TYR A 31 -27.96 11.70 -22.74
C TYR A 31 -27.27 12.35 -21.54
N ASP A 32 -27.53 13.63 -21.28
CA ASP A 32 -26.94 14.37 -20.15
C ASP A 32 -27.33 13.73 -18.80
N ILE A 33 -28.60 13.31 -18.66
CA ILE A 33 -29.08 12.59 -17.48
C ILE A 33 -28.37 11.24 -17.33
N LEU A 34 -28.21 10.47 -18.41
CA LEU A 34 -27.49 9.19 -18.36
C LEU A 34 -26.03 9.36 -17.96
N VAL A 35 -25.34 10.37 -18.51
CA VAL A 35 -23.96 10.70 -18.13
C VAL A 35 -23.87 11.07 -16.66
N LEU A 36 -24.79 11.91 -16.17
CA LEU A 36 -24.84 12.29 -14.76
C LEU A 36 -25.07 11.07 -13.84
N CYS A 37 -26.02 10.22 -14.20
CA CYS A 37 -26.28 8.98 -13.46
C CYS A 37 -25.05 8.07 -13.41
N LEU A 38 -24.35 7.90 -14.54
CA LEU A 38 -23.12 7.10 -14.61
C LEU A 38 -22.02 7.70 -13.74
N LEU A 39 -21.85 9.04 -13.73
CA LEU A 39 -20.89 9.72 -12.86
C LEU A 39 -21.23 9.53 -11.38
N VAL A 40 -22.51 9.68 -11.00
CA VAL A 40 -22.95 9.46 -9.61
C VAL A 40 -22.69 8.00 -9.19
N CYS A 41 -23.04 7.04 -10.04
CA CYS A 41 -22.76 5.63 -9.78
C CYS A 41 -21.24 5.35 -9.66
N TYR A 42 -20.42 5.94 -10.53
CA TYR A 42 -18.97 5.80 -10.51
C TYR A 42 -18.38 6.35 -9.21
N ILE A 43 -18.81 7.56 -8.80
CA ILE A 43 -18.35 8.18 -7.54
C ILE A 43 -18.84 7.36 -6.34
N GLY A 44 -20.11 6.98 -6.30
CA GLY A 44 -20.68 6.18 -5.21
C GLY A 44 -20.03 4.82 -5.06
N PHE A 45 -19.77 4.13 -6.17
CA PHE A 45 -19.03 2.86 -6.16
C PHE A 45 -17.59 3.03 -5.70
N GLY A 46 -16.91 4.09 -6.16
CA GLY A 46 -15.55 4.41 -5.75
C GLY A 46 -15.45 4.72 -4.24
N ALA A 47 -16.40 5.51 -3.71
CA ALA A 47 -16.47 5.84 -2.29
C ALA A 47 -16.77 4.59 -1.43
N TYR A 48 -17.69 3.73 -1.88
CA TYR A 48 -17.98 2.45 -1.23
C TYR A 48 -16.72 1.56 -1.13
N ASN A 49 -15.97 1.39 -2.22
CA ASN A 49 -14.73 0.62 -2.22
C ASN A 49 -13.67 1.23 -1.30
N ALA A 50 -13.54 2.57 -1.27
CA ALA A 50 -12.61 3.27 -0.37
C ALA A 50 -12.98 3.14 1.11
N SER A 51 -14.26 2.95 1.43
CA SER A 51 -14.74 2.76 2.81
C SER A 51 -14.67 1.32 3.30
N THR A 52 -14.46 0.36 2.38
CA THR A 52 -14.50 -1.07 2.68
C THR A 52 -13.08 -1.64 2.76
N LEU A 53 -12.70 -2.13 3.95
CA LEU A 53 -11.41 -2.79 4.17
C LEU A 53 -11.59 -4.30 4.09
N LYS A 54 -10.86 -4.94 3.18
CA LYS A 54 -10.92 -6.39 2.91
C LYS A 54 -9.69 -7.09 3.49
N VAL A 55 -9.87 -8.30 4.00
CA VAL A 55 -8.76 -9.19 4.36
C VAL A 55 -8.49 -10.10 3.16
N LYS A 56 -7.23 -10.18 2.73
CA LYS A 56 -6.75 -11.01 1.63
C LYS A 56 -5.68 -11.96 2.11
N GLU A 57 -5.85 -13.25 1.89
CA GLU A 57 -4.85 -14.25 2.25
C GLU A 57 -3.95 -14.59 1.06
N ARG A 58 -2.66 -14.78 1.36
CA ARG A 58 -1.61 -15.20 0.43
C ARG A 58 -0.82 -16.36 1.04
N ASN A 59 -0.68 -17.44 0.31
CA ASN A 59 0.17 -18.57 0.68
C ASN A 59 1.49 -18.43 -0.07
N ILE A 60 2.57 -18.13 0.64
CA ILE A 60 3.88 -17.84 0.08
C ILE A 60 4.86 -18.95 0.49
N GLU A 61 5.33 -19.73 -0.48
CA GLU A 61 6.38 -20.72 -0.24
C GLU A 61 7.74 -20.06 -0.08
N ILE A 62 8.38 -20.30 1.06
CA ILE A 62 9.69 -19.74 1.43
C ILE A 62 10.71 -20.86 1.54
N ALA A 63 11.74 -20.82 0.72
CA ALA A 63 12.85 -21.76 0.81
C ALA A 63 13.69 -21.52 2.08
N GLY A 64 14.02 -22.58 2.78
CA GLY A 64 14.80 -22.51 4.02
C GLY A 64 13.99 -22.13 5.27
N LEU A 65 12.67 -21.94 5.14
CA LEU A 65 11.78 -21.79 6.29
C LEU A 65 11.55 -23.17 6.93
N GLU A 66 11.73 -23.29 8.25
CA GLU A 66 11.60 -24.56 8.96
C GLU A 66 10.17 -24.87 9.38
N LYS A 67 9.40 -23.84 9.78
CA LYS A 67 8.00 -23.93 10.20
C LYS A 67 7.17 -22.83 9.57
N SER A 68 5.91 -23.11 9.32
CA SER A 68 4.98 -22.08 8.81
C SER A 68 4.87 -20.92 9.80
N LEU A 69 4.78 -19.71 9.26
CA LEU A 69 4.58 -18.48 10.02
C LEU A 69 3.36 -17.73 9.45
N ARG A 70 2.54 -17.18 10.33
CA ARG A 70 1.41 -16.34 9.96
C ARG A 70 1.74 -14.88 10.27
N ALA A 71 1.83 -14.05 9.25
CA ALA A 71 2.07 -12.62 9.40
C ALA A 71 0.93 -11.81 8.77
N VAL A 72 0.79 -10.56 9.19
CA VAL A 72 -0.10 -9.59 8.54
C VAL A 72 0.74 -8.44 8.01
N MET A 73 0.51 -8.09 6.75
CA MET A 73 1.05 -6.90 6.12
C MET A 73 -0.05 -5.85 5.96
N ILE A 74 0.25 -4.63 6.35
CA ILE A 74 -0.48 -3.41 5.99
C ILE A 74 0.47 -2.40 5.39
N SER A 75 -0.04 -1.55 4.51
CA SER A 75 0.65 -0.39 3.97
C SER A 75 -0.35 0.72 3.69
N ASP A 76 0.11 1.93 3.46
CA ASP A 76 -0.73 3.02 2.95
C ASP A 76 -2.01 3.19 3.80
N VAL A 77 -1.84 3.23 5.12
CA VAL A 77 -2.96 3.39 6.07
C VAL A 77 -3.44 4.84 6.08
N HIS A 78 -2.52 5.79 5.84
CA HIS A 78 -2.77 7.22 5.73
C HIS A 78 -3.58 7.81 6.90
N LEU A 79 -3.18 7.46 8.15
CA LEU A 79 -3.82 8.00 9.34
C LEU A 79 -3.67 9.52 9.42
N GLY A 80 -4.78 10.23 9.51
CA GLY A 80 -4.80 11.69 9.52
C GLY A 80 -6.20 12.26 9.39
N ASN A 81 -6.32 13.33 8.62
CA ASN A 81 -7.56 14.11 8.53
C ASN A 81 -8.76 13.34 7.96
N PHE A 82 -8.53 12.40 7.04
CA PHE A 82 -9.59 11.63 6.39
C PHE A 82 -9.78 10.24 7.02
N LEU A 83 -8.69 9.59 7.39
CA LEU A 83 -8.67 8.24 7.96
C LEU A 83 -8.29 8.36 9.44
N GLY A 84 -9.30 8.61 10.27
CA GLY A 84 -9.14 8.91 11.69
C GLY A 84 -9.25 7.67 12.60
N LEU A 85 -9.54 7.93 13.88
CA LEU A 85 -9.56 6.95 14.96
C LEU A 85 -10.38 5.69 14.65
N LYS A 86 -11.58 5.83 14.06
CA LYS A 86 -12.43 4.68 13.70
C LYS A 86 -11.78 3.76 12.67
N HIS A 87 -11.05 4.34 11.72
CA HIS A 87 -10.30 3.56 10.74
C HIS A 87 -9.14 2.80 11.40
N ALA A 88 -8.36 3.47 12.24
CA ALA A 88 -7.28 2.85 13.01
C ALA A 88 -7.79 1.69 13.88
N GLN A 89 -8.90 1.90 14.61
CA GLN A 89 -9.56 0.85 15.41
C GLN A 89 -9.94 -0.35 14.55
N LYS A 90 -10.53 -0.11 13.37
CA LYS A 90 -10.96 -1.18 12.45
C LYS A 90 -9.77 -1.96 11.89
N VAL A 91 -8.68 -1.27 11.52
CA VAL A 91 -7.44 -1.92 11.06
C VAL A 91 -6.89 -2.84 12.14
N VAL A 92 -6.73 -2.34 13.38
CA VAL A 92 -6.20 -3.14 14.51
C VAL A 92 -7.12 -4.31 14.87
N GLU A 93 -8.44 -4.11 14.87
CA GLU A 93 -9.42 -5.20 15.10
C GLU A 93 -9.23 -6.34 14.08
N LEU A 94 -9.13 -5.99 12.80
CA LEU A 94 -8.95 -6.99 11.74
C LEU A 94 -7.60 -7.70 11.84
N ILE A 95 -6.52 -6.96 12.10
CA ILE A 95 -5.19 -7.57 12.31
C ILE A 95 -5.23 -8.57 13.47
N ASN A 96 -5.74 -8.15 14.63
CA ASN A 96 -5.77 -8.99 15.82
C ASN A 96 -6.68 -10.21 15.66
N LYS A 97 -7.73 -10.13 14.83
CA LYS A 97 -8.62 -11.26 14.50
C LYS A 97 -7.89 -12.36 13.75
N GLU A 98 -6.92 -12.00 12.91
CA GLU A 98 -6.10 -12.95 12.14
C GLU A 98 -5.07 -13.68 13.03
N ASN A 99 -4.89 -13.25 14.27
CA ASN A 99 -3.96 -13.81 15.24
C ASN A 99 -2.53 -14.03 14.66
N PRO A 100 -1.90 -13.00 14.07
CA PRO A 100 -0.60 -13.15 13.46
C PRO A 100 0.51 -13.29 14.50
N GLU A 101 1.64 -13.88 14.11
CA GLU A 101 2.87 -13.91 14.92
C GLU A 101 3.64 -12.59 14.82
N MET A 102 3.46 -11.85 13.69
CA MET A 102 4.08 -10.55 13.47
C MET A 102 3.26 -9.68 12.50
N VAL A 103 3.48 -8.36 12.57
CA VAL A 103 2.82 -7.37 11.70
C VAL A 103 3.89 -6.56 10.95
N PHE A 104 3.74 -6.43 9.65
CA PHE A 104 4.56 -5.59 8.79
C PHE A 104 3.78 -4.35 8.38
N ILE A 105 4.30 -3.16 8.72
CA ILE A 105 3.75 -1.86 8.33
C ILE A 105 4.69 -1.26 7.29
N VAL A 106 4.27 -1.31 6.03
CA VAL A 106 5.15 -1.05 4.88
C VAL A 106 4.89 0.35 4.32
N GLY A 107 5.17 1.37 5.14
CA GLY A 107 5.15 2.79 4.78
C GLY A 107 3.77 3.42 4.63
N ASP A 108 3.77 4.74 4.51
CA ASP A 108 2.60 5.62 4.38
C ASP A 108 1.55 5.32 5.46
N PHE A 109 2.03 5.20 6.70
CA PHE A 109 1.22 4.90 7.86
C PHE A 109 0.51 6.14 8.38
N ILE A 110 1.24 7.30 8.44
CA ILE A 110 0.76 8.58 8.95
C ILE A 110 0.76 9.64 7.84
N ASP A 111 -0.38 10.29 7.62
CA ASP A 111 -0.60 11.32 6.59
C ASP A 111 -0.95 12.68 7.20
N THR A 112 -0.26 13.03 8.27
CA THR A 112 -0.34 14.33 8.94
C THR A 112 0.88 14.55 9.82
N LYS A 113 1.14 15.79 10.23
CA LYS A 113 2.22 16.08 11.19
C LYS A 113 1.93 15.42 12.54
N ALA A 114 2.96 14.88 13.20
CA ALA A 114 2.83 14.14 14.46
C ALA A 114 2.02 14.90 15.52
N TYR A 115 2.24 16.23 15.67
CA TYR A 115 1.52 17.04 16.65
C TYR A 115 0.02 17.23 16.35
N ARG A 116 -0.44 16.92 15.13
CA ARG A 116 -1.86 16.96 14.73
C ARG A 116 -2.54 15.60 14.80
N LEU A 117 -1.77 14.54 14.97
CA LEU A 117 -2.30 13.17 14.96
C LEU A 117 -3.21 12.90 16.17
N GLY A 118 -2.93 13.53 17.33
CA GLY A 118 -3.69 13.27 18.56
C GLY A 118 -3.75 11.77 18.87
N ASP A 119 -4.93 11.29 19.21
CA ASP A 119 -5.17 9.88 19.59
C ASP A 119 -5.45 8.96 18.41
N ILE A 120 -5.36 9.45 17.16
CA ILE A 120 -5.76 8.69 15.97
C ILE A 120 -5.01 7.37 15.86
N ALA A 121 -3.70 7.35 16.14
CA ALA A 121 -2.88 6.14 16.04
C ALA A 121 -2.84 5.29 17.32
N GLU A 122 -3.39 5.77 18.46
CA GLU A 122 -3.36 5.06 19.74
C GLU A 122 -3.90 3.61 19.70
N PRO A 123 -4.92 3.28 18.87
CA PRO A 123 -5.36 1.88 18.74
C PRO A 123 -4.25 0.90 18.40
N PHE A 124 -3.18 1.32 17.74
CA PHE A 124 -2.06 0.45 17.36
C PHE A 124 -1.24 -0.05 18.55
N LYS A 125 -1.33 0.60 19.72
CA LYS A 125 -0.79 0.06 20.99
C LYS A 125 -1.44 -1.26 21.40
N ASN A 126 -2.62 -1.57 20.87
CA ASN A 126 -3.36 -2.79 21.16
C ASN A 126 -3.07 -3.92 20.15
N LEU A 127 -2.07 -3.78 19.29
CA LEU A 127 -1.59 -4.91 18.48
C LEU A 127 -1.07 -6.00 19.41
N LYS A 128 -1.53 -7.24 19.18
CA LYS A 128 -1.12 -8.40 19.99
C LYS A 128 0.23 -8.98 19.57
N ALA A 129 0.61 -8.77 18.32
CA ALA A 129 1.86 -9.20 17.75
C ALA A 129 2.85 -8.06 17.62
N GLN A 130 4.17 -8.37 17.63
CA GLN A 130 5.21 -7.40 17.36
C GLN A 130 5.04 -6.82 15.96
N ALA A 131 5.04 -5.48 15.87
CA ALA A 131 4.98 -4.78 14.59
C ALA A 131 6.36 -4.23 14.19
N PHE A 132 6.66 -4.33 12.89
CA PHE A 132 7.86 -3.80 12.24
C PHE A 132 7.43 -2.79 11.20
N PHE A 133 8.11 -1.65 11.16
CA PHE A 133 7.75 -0.53 10.31
C PHE A 133 8.94 -0.09 9.45
N VAL A 134 8.64 0.25 8.19
CA VAL A 134 9.53 1.04 7.32
C VAL A 134 8.81 2.28 6.85
N SER A 135 9.55 3.38 6.64
CA SER A 135 8.99 4.63 6.13
C SER A 135 8.44 4.49 4.72
N GLY A 136 7.40 5.26 4.43
CA GLY A 136 6.95 5.61 3.10
C GLY A 136 7.25 7.08 2.78
N ASN A 137 6.86 7.56 1.62
CA ASN A 137 7.13 8.94 1.23
C ASN A 137 6.31 9.96 2.03
N HIS A 138 5.13 9.59 2.53
CA HIS A 138 4.28 10.50 3.32
C HIS A 138 4.88 10.83 4.68
N GLU A 139 5.61 9.92 5.33
CA GLU A 139 6.31 10.22 6.56
C GLU A 139 7.32 11.36 6.36
N PHE A 140 8.05 11.37 5.24
CA PHE A 140 8.98 12.45 4.91
C PHE A 140 8.27 13.78 4.62
N TYR A 141 7.12 13.76 3.93
CA TYR A 141 6.34 14.97 3.65
C TYR A 141 5.79 15.63 4.91
N HIS A 142 5.54 14.83 5.96
CA HIS A 142 4.92 15.30 7.19
C HIS A 142 5.88 15.50 8.37
N GLY A 143 7.17 15.18 8.20
CA GLY A 143 8.22 15.37 9.22
C GLY A 143 8.57 14.06 9.91
N ILE A 144 9.55 13.38 9.32
CA ILE A 144 9.95 12.00 9.65
C ILE A 144 10.33 11.81 11.13
N GLU A 145 11.04 12.79 11.73
CA GLU A 145 11.54 12.66 13.10
C GLU A 145 10.38 12.55 14.09
N GLY A 146 9.42 13.48 14.04
CA GLY A 146 8.27 13.46 14.96
C GLY A 146 7.35 12.26 14.71
N ILE A 147 7.28 11.76 13.47
CA ILE A 147 6.52 10.55 13.14
C ILE A 147 7.23 9.32 13.70
N PHE A 148 8.55 9.23 13.61
CA PHE A 148 9.32 8.13 14.18
C PHE A 148 9.22 8.07 15.71
N GLU A 149 9.23 9.23 16.38
CA GLU A 149 8.95 9.32 17.82
C GLU A 149 7.58 8.72 18.14
N LYS A 150 6.54 9.13 17.38
CA LYS A 150 5.17 8.63 17.59
C LYS A 150 5.06 7.13 17.33
N ILE A 151 5.66 6.59 16.27
CA ILE A 151 5.69 5.16 15.96
C ILE A 151 6.36 4.37 17.09
N THR A 152 7.46 4.90 17.64
CA THR A 152 8.16 4.30 18.77
C THR A 152 7.29 4.29 20.03
N GLU A 153 6.56 5.38 20.32
CA GLU A 153 5.58 5.46 21.43
C GLU A 153 4.45 4.43 21.32
N LEU A 154 4.10 4.02 20.09
CA LEU A 154 3.11 2.97 19.82
C LEU A 154 3.67 1.55 20.05
N GLY A 155 4.97 1.40 20.38
CA GLY A 155 5.61 0.09 20.56
C GLY A 155 5.96 -0.61 19.23
N ILE A 156 5.93 0.12 18.11
CA ILE A 156 6.25 -0.40 16.77
C ILE A 156 7.75 -0.24 16.52
N LYS A 157 8.41 -1.31 16.07
CA LYS A 157 9.85 -1.29 15.81
C LYS A 157 10.15 -0.75 14.42
N ILE A 158 10.84 0.39 14.36
CA ILE A 158 11.33 0.98 13.10
C ILE A 158 12.57 0.22 12.65
N ILE A 159 12.61 -0.15 11.36
CA ILE A 159 13.71 -0.90 10.77
C ILE A 159 14.25 -0.28 9.47
N ASP A 160 14.09 1.04 9.29
CA ASP A 160 14.66 1.76 8.15
C ASP A 160 16.17 1.52 8.05
N ASN A 161 16.64 1.09 6.87
CA ASN A 161 18.05 0.77 6.58
C ASN A 161 18.70 -0.11 7.66
N SER A 162 17.97 -1.07 8.19
CA SER A 162 18.42 -1.98 9.23
C SER A 162 17.74 -3.34 9.13
N SER A 163 18.19 -4.28 9.96
CA SER A 163 17.64 -5.62 10.02
C SER A 163 17.35 -6.07 11.45
N VAL A 164 16.51 -7.08 11.55
CA VAL A 164 16.23 -7.82 12.79
C VAL A 164 16.29 -9.29 12.48
N GLU A 165 17.15 -10.02 13.19
CA GLU A 165 17.14 -11.47 13.17
C GLU A 165 16.12 -12.00 14.16
N LEU A 166 15.19 -12.85 13.67
CA LEU A 166 14.29 -13.64 14.48
C LEU A 166 14.72 -15.11 14.47
N GLU A 167 14.01 -15.96 15.22
CA GLU A 167 14.33 -17.38 15.33
C GLU A 167 14.43 -18.06 13.95
N SER A 168 13.45 -17.83 13.07
CA SER A 168 13.32 -18.55 11.79
C SER A 168 13.58 -17.71 10.54
N ILE A 169 13.65 -16.38 10.65
CA ILE A 169 13.76 -15.44 9.52
C ILE A 169 14.58 -14.20 9.88
N ASN A 170 15.14 -13.55 8.85
CA ASN A 170 15.56 -12.15 8.95
C ASN A 170 14.45 -11.24 8.44
N ILE A 171 14.24 -10.10 9.09
CA ILE A 171 13.44 -9.00 8.61
C ILE A 171 14.38 -7.86 8.30
N VAL A 172 14.33 -7.34 7.08
CA VAL A 172 15.17 -6.23 6.60
C VAL A 172 14.25 -5.11 6.15
N GLY A 173 14.62 -3.87 6.46
CA GLY A 173 13.88 -2.70 6.03
C GLY A 173 14.75 -1.75 5.23
N LEU A 174 14.18 -1.16 4.18
CA LEU A 174 14.77 -0.02 3.48
C LEU A 174 13.97 1.24 3.80
N SER A 175 14.67 2.35 4.02
CA SER A 175 14.07 3.68 4.00
C SER A 175 13.43 3.95 2.64
N ASP A 176 12.40 4.79 2.58
CA ASP A 176 11.77 5.15 1.31
C ASP A 176 12.72 5.92 0.40
N LEU A 177 12.48 5.86 -0.91
CA LEU A 177 13.22 6.61 -1.93
C LEU A 177 13.21 8.12 -1.68
N GLN A 178 12.12 8.64 -1.07
CA GLN A 178 12.00 10.05 -0.69
C GLN A 178 13.03 10.46 0.36
N GLY A 179 13.51 9.52 1.16
CA GLY A 179 14.55 9.74 2.17
C GLY A 179 15.84 10.36 1.62
N ALA A 180 16.14 10.16 0.33
CA ALA A 180 17.30 10.78 -0.33
C ALA A 180 17.28 12.32 -0.26
N ASN A 181 16.10 12.94 -0.20
CA ASN A 181 15.96 14.40 -0.08
C ASN A 181 16.16 14.91 1.37
N PHE A 182 16.30 13.98 2.33
CA PHE A 182 16.38 14.26 3.76
C PHE A 182 17.62 13.66 4.43
N GLY A 183 18.59 13.17 3.65
CA GLY A 183 19.79 12.51 4.16
C GLY A 183 19.54 11.12 4.79
N MET A 184 18.42 10.49 4.41
CA MET A 184 18.00 9.17 4.86
C MET A 184 17.72 8.26 3.65
N GLU A 185 18.55 8.34 2.63
CA GLU A 185 18.44 7.54 1.42
C GLU A 185 18.41 6.03 1.73
N PRO A 186 17.66 5.23 0.95
CA PRO A 186 17.69 3.78 1.11
C PRO A 186 19.10 3.23 0.90
N ASN A 187 19.55 2.40 1.84
CA ASN A 187 20.91 1.83 1.84
C ASN A 187 20.85 0.31 1.99
N PRO A 188 20.76 -0.44 0.87
CA PRO A 188 20.70 -1.90 0.88
C PRO A 188 21.93 -2.54 1.54
N LEU A 189 23.13 -1.99 1.30
CA LEU A 189 24.37 -2.52 1.86
C LEU A 189 24.34 -2.51 3.40
N LYS A 190 23.90 -1.39 3.98
CA LYS A 190 23.72 -1.25 5.43
C LYS A 190 22.62 -2.18 5.95
N ALA A 191 21.46 -2.20 5.28
CA ALA A 191 20.31 -2.99 5.70
C ALA A 191 20.58 -4.51 5.69
N LEU A 192 21.40 -4.98 4.75
CA LEU A 192 21.75 -6.40 4.57
C LEU A 192 23.08 -6.81 5.24
N ALA A 193 23.77 -5.89 5.94
CA ALA A 193 25.12 -6.15 6.47
C ALA A 193 25.13 -7.28 7.52
N ASP A 194 24.18 -7.24 8.44
CA ASP A 194 24.18 -8.07 9.66
C ASP A 194 23.16 -9.22 9.62
N ILE A 195 22.67 -9.60 8.44
CA ILE A 195 21.71 -10.70 8.32
C ILE A 195 22.38 -12.07 8.48
N ASN A 196 21.70 -13.00 9.11
CA ASN A 196 22.09 -14.40 9.12
C ASN A 196 21.75 -15.07 7.78
N ARG A 197 22.75 -15.28 6.94
CA ARG A 197 22.58 -15.81 5.57
C ARG A 197 22.06 -17.26 5.52
N SER A 198 22.00 -17.97 6.65
CA SER A 198 21.42 -19.31 6.72
C SER A 198 19.89 -19.28 6.85
N LYS A 199 19.30 -18.12 7.16
CA LYS A 199 17.86 -17.94 7.33
C LYS A 199 17.25 -17.22 6.13
N PRO A 200 16.00 -17.53 5.76
CA PRO A 200 15.27 -16.77 4.75
C PRO A 200 15.09 -15.31 5.18
N THR A 201 15.12 -14.41 4.21
CA THR A 201 15.06 -12.96 4.43
C THR A 201 13.78 -12.39 3.84
N ILE A 202 13.05 -11.62 4.64
CA ILE A 202 11.91 -10.80 4.21
C ILE A 202 12.35 -9.34 4.17
N LEU A 203 12.23 -8.71 3.02
CA LEU A 203 12.54 -7.28 2.82
C LEU A 203 11.26 -6.46 2.82
N LEU A 204 11.20 -5.44 3.68
CA LEU A 204 10.18 -4.40 3.65
C LEU A 204 10.72 -3.20 2.89
N SER A 205 10.03 -2.78 1.85
CA SER A 205 10.38 -1.59 1.07
C SER A 205 9.11 -0.97 0.49
N HIS A 206 8.79 0.25 0.91
CA HIS A 206 7.51 0.86 0.58
C HIS A 206 7.24 0.93 -0.92
N GLN A 207 8.19 1.45 -1.71
CA GLN A 207 8.02 1.55 -3.16
C GLN A 207 8.58 0.33 -3.90
N PRO A 208 7.80 -0.36 -4.76
CA PRO A 208 8.33 -1.47 -5.57
C PRO A 208 9.55 -1.09 -6.41
N LYS A 209 9.63 0.15 -6.86
CA LYS A 209 10.76 0.69 -7.64
C LYS A 209 12.10 0.60 -6.89
N SER A 210 12.10 0.55 -5.56
CA SER A 210 13.33 0.41 -4.75
C SER A 210 14.10 -0.89 -5.06
N LEU A 211 13.46 -1.89 -5.66
CA LEU A 211 14.13 -3.11 -6.12
C LEU A 211 15.27 -2.82 -7.12
N SER A 212 15.20 -1.71 -7.85
CA SER A 212 16.27 -1.29 -8.77
C SER A 212 17.57 -0.88 -8.08
N LEU A 213 17.55 -0.70 -6.76
CA LEU A 213 18.75 -0.42 -5.94
C LEU A 213 19.53 -1.68 -5.57
N LEU A 214 18.94 -2.85 -5.76
CA LEU A 214 19.52 -4.14 -5.42
C LEU A 214 20.07 -4.83 -6.67
N SER A 215 21.25 -5.40 -6.55
CA SER A 215 21.81 -6.29 -7.57
C SER A 215 20.99 -7.59 -7.65
N PHE A 216 21.18 -8.32 -8.76
CA PHE A 216 20.53 -9.64 -8.92
C PHE A 216 20.92 -10.62 -7.79
N ASP A 217 22.17 -10.60 -7.36
CA ASP A 217 22.67 -11.49 -6.29
C ASP A 217 22.06 -11.12 -4.94
N GLU A 218 21.91 -9.83 -4.62
CA GLU A 218 21.25 -9.39 -3.40
C GLU A 218 19.77 -9.79 -3.42
N LEU A 219 19.08 -9.55 -4.54
CA LEU A 219 17.69 -9.97 -4.72
C LEU A 219 17.54 -11.48 -4.55
N ASN A 220 18.40 -12.27 -5.19
CA ASN A 220 18.31 -13.74 -5.13
C ASN A 220 18.59 -14.34 -3.74
N ASN A 221 19.12 -13.54 -2.80
CA ASN A 221 19.28 -13.89 -1.39
C ASN A 221 18.10 -13.43 -0.50
N ILE A 222 17.11 -12.73 -1.08
CA ILE A 222 15.88 -12.32 -0.42
C ILE A 222 14.76 -13.27 -0.83
N SER A 223 14.04 -13.83 0.13
CA SER A 223 12.96 -14.79 -0.16
C SER A 223 11.65 -14.10 -0.52
N LEU A 224 11.37 -12.97 0.13
CA LEU A 224 10.12 -12.22 -0.04
C LEU A 224 10.39 -10.72 0.08
N VAL A 225 9.82 -9.95 -0.83
CA VAL A 225 9.75 -8.49 -0.74
C VAL A 225 8.30 -8.08 -0.54
N LEU A 226 8.07 -7.18 0.40
CA LEU A 226 6.76 -6.59 0.69
C LEU A 226 6.78 -5.11 0.34
N SER A 227 5.85 -4.67 -0.49
CA SER A 227 5.74 -3.27 -0.93
C SER A 227 4.29 -2.78 -0.93
N GLY A 228 4.13 -1.48 -0.82
CA GLY A 228 2.87 -0.74 -0.93
C GLY A 228 2.92 0.33 -2.00
N HIS A 229 2.62 1.60 -1.64
CA HIS A 229 2.76 2.83 -2.41
C HIS A 229 1.83 2.99 -3.61
N THR A 230 1.56 1.93 -4.32
CA THR A 230 0.86 1.95 -5.61
C THR A 230 -0.66 2.10 -5.48
N HIS A 231 -1.21 1.81 -4.29
CA HIS A 231 -2.65 1.73 -4.03
C HIS A 231 -3.43 0.84 -5.03
N GLY A 232 -2.72 -0.10 -5.70
CA GLY A 232 -3.30 -0.85 -6.82
C GLY A 232 -3.78 0.07 -7.96
N GLY A 233 -3.14 1.25 -8.09
CA GLY A 233 -3.51 2.31 -9.02
C GLY A 233 -4.70 3.16 -8.60
N GLN A 234 -5.24 2.94 -7.43
CA GLN A 234 -6.35 3.61 -6.74
C GLN A 234 -7.59 3.91 -7.61
N ILE A 235 -7.45 4.68 -8.70
CA ILE A 235 -8.56 5.10 -9.58
C ILE A 235 -8.16 4.84 -11.03
N PHE A 236 -8.85 3.92 -11.72
CA PHE A 236 -8.68 3.73 -13.16
C PHE A 236 -9.09 5.00 -13.93
N PRO A 237 -8.31 5.46 -14.95
CA PRO A 237 -7.16 4.82 -15.58
C PRO A 237 -5.77 5.25 -15.04
N PHE A 238 -5.68 5.94 -13.90
CA PHE A 238 -4.38 6.33 -13.32
C PHE A 238 -3.48 5.12 -13.02
N SER A 239 -4.07 3.93 -12.85
CA SER A 239 -3.34 2.67 -12.70
C SER A 239 -2.28 2.45 -13.79
N LEU A 240 -2.51 2.91 -15.02
CA LEU A 240 -1.54 2.79 -16.13
C LEU A 240 -0.29 3.64 -15.88
N LEU A 241 -0.46 4.86 -15.34
CA LEU A 241 0.65 5.75 -14.98
C LEU A 241 1.43 5.21 -13.80
N VAL A 242 0.73 4.69 -12.78
CA VAL A 242 1.36 4.06 -11.61
C VAL A 242 2.20 2.86 -12.02
N TRP A 243 1.65 2.00 -12.90
CA TRP A 243 2.40 0.86 -13.44
C TRP A 243 3.66 1.29 -14.20
N ALA A 244 3.56 2.31 -15.07
CA ALA A 244 4.70 2.83 -15.81
C ALA A 244 5.78 3.44 -14.90
N ALA A 245 5.39 4.03 -13.75
CA ALA A 245 6.31 4.65 -12.80
C ALA A 245 6.99 3.65 -11.85
N GLN A 246 6.26 2.60 -11.42
CA GLN A 246 6.69 1.67 -10.37
C GLN A 246 7.09 0.27 -10.90
N GLY A 247 6.71 -0.08 -12.13
CA GLY A 247 6.93 -1.40 -12.73
C GLY A 247 5.96 -2.48 -12.23
N TYR A 248 5.50 -2.38 -11.00
CA TYR A 248 4.55 -3.28 -10.35
C TYR A 248 3.40 -2.48 -9.77
N ILE A 249 2.19 -3.04 -9.78
CA ILE A 249 1.01 -2.29 -9.32
C ILE A 249 0.28 -2.97 -8.17
N TYR A 250 0.17 -4.31 -8.20
CA TYR A 250 -0.60 -5.06 -7.20
C TYR A 250 -0.39 -6.57 -7.35
N GLY A 251 -0.45 -7.28 -6.22
CA GLY A 251 -0.45 -8.73 -6.18
C GLY A 251 0.94 -9.35 -6.07
N GLU A 252 1.09 -10.57 -6.55
CA GLU A 252 2.32 -11.34 -6.47
C GLU A 252 3.07 -11.33 -7.81
N SER A 253 4.41 -11.28 -7.72
CA SER A 253 5.31 -11.39 -8.88
C SER A 253 6.56 -12.16 -8.50
N ASP A 254 7.07 -12.99 -9.38
CA ASP A 254 8.39 -13.60 -9.23
C ASP A 254 9.46 -12.63 -9.78
N ILE A 255 10.39 -12.22 -8.92
CA ILE A 255 11.48 -11.28 -9.26
C ILE A 255 12.72 -12.06 -9.70
N THR A 256 13.05 -13.11 -8.95
CA THR A 256 14.09 -14.08 -9.27
C THR A 256 13.52 -15.50 -9.02
N PRO A 257 14.22 -16.58 -9.37
CA PRO A 257 13.80 -17.94 -9.03
C PRO A 257 13.60 -18.19 -7.52
N ARG A 258 14.16 -17.32 -6.68
CA ARG A 258 14.09 -17.43 -5.20
C ARG A 258 13.30 -16.32 -4.54
N THR A 259 13.06 -15.21 -5.22
CA THR A 259 12.49 -13.98 -4.65
C THR A 259 11.10 -13.74 -5.19
N LYS A 260 10.13 -13.67 -4.29
CA LYS A 260 8.77 -13.17 -4.60
C LYS A 260 8.61 -11.72 -4.14
N LEU A 261 7.79 -10.98 -4.86
CA LEU A 261 7.31 -9.65 -4.50
C LEU A 261 5.81 -9.74 -4.22
N VAL A 262 5.37 -9.16 -3.12
CA VAL A 262 3.95 -8.89 -2.84
C VAL A 262 3.76 -7.37 -2.76
N VAL A 263 2.92 -6.84 -3.64
CA VAL A 263 2.52 -5.43 -3.61
C VAL A 263 1.09 -5.35 -3.11
N SER A 264 0.90 -4.68 -1.97
CA SER A 264 -0.42 -4.40 -1.41
C SER A 264 -1.07 -3.20 -2.12
N SER A 265 -2.40 -3.25 -2.21
CA SER A 265 -3.17 -2.07 -2.63
C SER A 265 -3.42 -1.07 -1.50
N GLY A 266 -2.91 -1.33 -0.30
CA GLY A 266 -3.01 -0.42 0.85
C GLY A 266 -4.30 -0.54 1.65
N ALA A 267 -4.23 -0.16 2.92
CA ALA A 267 -5.36 -0.21 3.86
C ALA A 267 -6.17 1.08 3.92
N GLY A 268 -5.67 2.16 3.32
CA GLY A 268 -6.30 3.48 3.25
C GLY A 268 -6.42 4.00 1.82
N PHE A 269 -6.47 5.30 1.68
CA PHE A 269 -6.42 6.04 0.41
C PHE A 269 -5.75 7.40 0.64
N TRP A 270 -5.18 7.96 -0.41
CA TRP A 270 -4.71 9.35 -0.41
C TRP A 270 -5.51 10.21 -1.39
N GLY A 271 -5.58 11.52 -1.15
CA GLY A 271 -6.34 12.43 -2.00
C GLY A 271 -7.86 12.12 -1.98
N PRO A 272 -8.53 11.90 -3.14
CA PRO A 272 -9.96 11.66 -3.15
C PRO A 272 -10.32 10.31 -2.51
N PRO A 273 -11.38 10.26 -1.65
CA PRO A 273 -11.82 9.04 -0.99
C PRO A 273 -12.54 8.11 -1.97
N MET A 274 -11.81 7.60 -2.94
CA MET A 274 -12.34 6.77 -4.03
C MET A 274 -11.36 5.67 -4.42
N ARG A 275 -11.89 4.47 -4.68
CA ARG A 275 -11.15 3.36 -5.28
C ARG A 275 -11.95 2.72 -6.41
N ILE A 276 -11.38 2.72 -7.62
CA ILE A 276 -11.99 2.13 -8.83
C ILE A 276 -11.03 1.09 -9.41
N LEU A 277 -11.49 -0.15 -9.52
CA LEU A 277 -10.71 -1.34 -9.86
C LEU A 277 -9.55 -1.63 -8.89
N SER A 278 -9.62 -1.06 -7.69
CA SER A 278 -8.73 -1.27 -6.57
C SER A 278 -9.56 -1.35 -5.29
N ASN A 279 -9.06 -2.00 -4.23
CA ASN A 279 -9.74 -2.10 -2.95
C ASN A 279 -8.78 -1.75 -1.81
N ASN A 280 -9.31 -1.30 -0.67
CA ASN A 280 -8.52 -1.31 0.56
C ASN A 280 -8.35 -2.74 1.04
N GLU A 281 -7.15 -3.09 1.51
CA GLU A 281 -6.87 -4.43 2.00
C GLU A 281 -5.90 -4.48 3.16
N ILE A 282 -6.03 -5.54 3.94
CA ILE A 282 -5.03 -6.09 4.86
C ILE A 282 -4.61 -7.42 4.27
N VAL A 283 -3.31 -7.66 4.13
CA VAL A 283 -2.79 -8.90 3.54
C VAL A 283 -2.33 -9.83 4.64
N VAL A 284 -2.97 -10.99 4.73
CA VAL A 284 -2.53 -12.10 5.59
C VAL A 284 -1.55 -12.95 4.79
N LEU A 285 -0.35 -13.10 5.31
CA LEU A 285 0.74 -13.86 4.71
C LEU A 285 0.88 -15.18 5.46
N ASN A 286 0.48 -16.28 4.84
CA ASN A 286 0.79 -17.63 5.30
C ASN A 286 2.12 -18.03 4.65
N LEU A 287 3.22 -17.82 5.37
CA LEU A 287 4.55 -18.21 4.93
C LEU A 287 4.73 -19.70 5.22
N ILE A 288 4.90 -20.50 4.19
CA ILE A 288 4.99 -21.96 4.30
C ILE A 288 6.35 -22.48 3.82
N PRO A 289 6.91 -23.52 4.46
CA PRO A 289 8.13 -24.13 3.98
C PRO A 289 7.99 -24.63 2.55
N ARG A 290 8.97 -24.26 1.70
CA ARG A 290 9.03 -24.79 0.34
C ARG A 290 9.55 -26.23 0.39
N ALA A 291 8.82 -27.18 -0.17
CA ALA A 291 9.30 -28.55 -0.27
C ALA A 291 10.64 -28.60 -1.04
N PRO A 292 11.60 -29.41 -0.59
CA PRO A 292 12.82 -29.66 -1.38
C PRO A 292 12.42 -30.27 -2.73
N LYS A 293 13.01 -29.72 -3.79
CA LYS A 293 12.82 -30.28 -5.15
C LYS A 293 13.61 -31.55 -5.32
#